data_3bffc1cae50a3e97480d7e2f55b2b71b
#
_entry.id   3bffc1cae50a3e97480d7e2f55b2b71b
#
_cell.length_a   1.000
_cell.length_b   1.000
_cell.length_c   1.000
_cell.angle_alpha   90.00
_cell.angle_beta   90.00
_cell.angle_gamma   90.00
#
_symmetry.space_group_name_H-M   'P 1'
#
loop_
_entity.id
_entity.type
_entity.pdbx_description
1 polymer ?
#
loop_
_entity_poly.entity_id
_entity_poly.type
_entity_poly.pdbx_seq_one_letter_code
_entity_poly.pdbx_strand_id
1 'polypeptide(L)'
;VCASGPVLLGFDFPFGYPFGSGLPGGRELAVLMRARLQESEDDANNRFALAEEFNRQLLPNAEGPFWAHPPGRRFTDLQPTRPKPWPAGIAEHRIADDRLRYLGIQAVWKLAYPASVGSQVFTGMASIGRLLAEASFRNARIWPFETGFAADLTGIVIAEIWPNLFFADWRYDPRAAEYGIRDAQQVAATLLALHDADSKERITEALSPPADLTPVELDRIMAQEGWIVGA
;
A
#
# COMPACT_ATOMS: atom_id res chain seq x y z
N VAL A 1 12.07 -9.01 -17.01
CA VAL A 1 13.14 -8.86 -16.01
C VAL A 1 14.02 -10.11 -16.11
N CYS A 2 15.21 -9.99 -16.70
CA CYS A 2 16.19 -11.07 -16.76
C CYS A 2 17.18 -10.91 -15.57
N ALA A 3 16.68 -10.91 -14.34
CA ALA A 3 17.54 -10.92 -13.18
C ALA A 3 17.98 -12.35 -12.88
N SER A 4 19.28 -12.55 -12.68
CA SER A 4 19.87 -13.85 -12.31
C SER A 4 19.75 -14.15 -10.80
N GLY A 5 19.09 -13.31 -10.03
CA GLY A 5 18.94 -13.38 -8.58
C GLY A 5 17.54 -12.96 -8.10
N PRO A 6 17.35 -12.87 -6.77
CA PRO A 6 16.10 -12.36 -6.18
C PRO A 6 15.80 -10.93 -6.63
N VAL A 7 14.52 -10.61 -6.77
CA VAL A 7 14.05 -9.29 -7.21
C VAL A 7 13.04 -8.78 -6.19
N LEU A 8 13.27 -7.59 -5.64
CA LEU A 8 12.30 -6.85 -4.85
C LEU A 8 11.63 -5.78 -5.73
N LEU A 9 10.31 -5.86 -5.88
CA LEU A 9 9.49 -4.88 -6.58
C LEU A 9 8.72 -4.06 -5.58
N GLY A 10 9.07 -2.78 -5.44
CA GLY A 10 8.42 -1.84 -4.54
C GLY A 10 7.31 -1.05 -5.23
N PHE A 11 6.17 -0.87 -4.55
CA PHE A 11 5.06 -0.04 -4.98
C PHE A 11 4.65 0.94 -3.89
N ASP A 12 4.43 2.22 -4.27
CA ASP A 12 4.09 3.32 -3.36
C ASP A 12 2.58 3.41 -3.15
N PHE A 13 2.01 2.42 -2.50
CA PHE A 13 0.63 2.43 -1.98
C PHE A 13 0.41 1.29 -0.98
N PRO A 14 -0.56 1.41 -0.06
CA PRO A 14 -0.88 0.36 0.92
C PRO A 14 -1.34 -0.95 0.29
N PHE A 15 -0.86 -2.07 0.85
CA PHE A 15 -1.22 -3.41 0.39
C PHE A 15 -2.33 -4.07 1.23
N GLY A 16 -2.87 -3.36 2.21
CA GLY A 16 -3.93 -3.85 3.08
C GLY A 16 -4.68 -2.73 3.78
N TYR A 17 -5.64 -3.14 4.56
CA TYR A 17 -6.50 -2.28 5.37
C TYR A 17 -6.33 -2.62 6.85
N PRO A 18 -6.70 -1.72 7.78
CA PRO A 18 -6.62 -2.00 9.22
C PRO A 18 -7.28 -3.32 9.58
N PHE A 19 -6.66 -4.06 10.50
CA PHE A 19 -7.13 -5.38 10.92
C PHE A 19 -8.57 -5.31 11.46
N GLY A 20 -9.39 -6.28 11.07
CA GLY A 20 -10.79 -6.34 11.46
C GLY A 20 -11.70 -5.40 10.66
N SER A 21 -11.20 -4.69 9.66
CA SER A 21 -12.01 -3.82 8.80
C SER A 21 -13.02 -4.56 7.93
N GLY A 22 -12.85 -5.88 7.72
CA GLY A 22 -13.69 -6.68 6.82
C GLY A 22 -13.18 -6.73 5.38
N LEU A 23 -12.09 -6.01 5.05
CA LEU A 23 -11.42 -6.11 3.76
C LEU A 23 -10.15 -6.96 3.88
N PRO A 24 -9.81 -7.76 2.87
CA PRO A 24 -8.58 -8.55 2.88
C PRO A 24 -7.33 -7.69 2.67
N GLY A 25 -6.15 -8.30 2.82
CA GLY A 25 -4.86 -7.72 2.47
C GLY A 25 -4.10 -8.56 1.44
N GLY A 26 -2.97 -8.06 0.98
CA GLY A 26 -2.04 -8.79 0.12
C GLY A 26 -2.67 -9.35 -1.15
N ARG A 27 -2.42 -10.62 -1.44
CA ARG A 27 -2.91 -11.30 -2.66
C ARG A 27 -4.43 -11.33 -2.75
N GLU A 28 -5.12 -11.57 -1.65
CA GLU A 28 -6.58 -11.60 -1.65
C GLU A 28 -7.17 -10.24 -2.03
N LEU A 29 -6.58 -9.16 -1.54
CA LEU A 29 -6.95 -7.80 -1.94
C LEU A 29 -6.67 -7.55 -3.43
N ALA A 30 -5.54 -7.99 -3.93
CA ALA A 30 -5.18 -7.86 -5.35
C ALA A 30 -6.17 -8.61 -6.27
N VAL A 31 -6.57 -9.81 -5.88
CA VAL A 31 -7.58 -10.60 -6.61
C VAL A 31 -8.95 -9.91 -6.54
N LEU A 32 -9.36 -9.43 -5.37
CA LEU A 32 -10.61 -8.70 -5.17
C LEU A 32 -10.67 -7.44 -6.05
N MET A 33 -9.63 -6.61 -6.00
CA MET A 33 -9.59 -5.36 -6.76
C MET A 33 -9.54 -5.62 -8.26
N ARG A 34 -8.78 -6.59 -8.72
CA ARG A 34 -8.76 -7.01 -10.14
C ARG A 34 -10.16 -7.44 -10.64
N ALA A 35 -10.91 -8.15 -9.80
CA ALA A 35 -12.24 -8.63 -10.17
C ALA A 35 -13.32 -7.54 -10.16
N ARG A 36 -13.14 -6.51 -9.33
CA ARG A 36 -14.18 -5.52 -9.05
C ARG A 36 -13.92 -4.16 -9.69
N LEU A 37 -12.67 -3.77 -9.87
CA LEU A 37 -12.32 -2.50 -10.50
C LEU A 37 -12.54 -2.62 -12.02
N GLN A 38 -13.43 -1.80 -12.52
CA GLN A 38 -13.72 -1.66 -13.96
C GLN A 38 -13.05 -0.40 -14.46
N GLU A 39 -12.24 -0.53 -15.49
CA GLU A 39 -11.53 0.56 -16.15
C GLU A 39 -12.04 0.70 -17.59
N SER A 40 -12.21 1.92 -18.07
CA SER A 40 -12.55 2.26 -19.43
C SER A 40 -11.33 2.72 -20.23
N GLU A 41 -11.46 2.80 -21.55
CA GLU A 41 -10.37 3.17 -22.46
C GLU A 41 -9.81 4.59 -22.22
N ASP A 42 -10.60 5.47 -21.59
CA ASP A 42 -10.23 6.84 -21.21
C ASP A 42 -9.63 6.95 -19.79
N ASP A 43 -9.14 5.83 -19.24
CA ASP A 43 -8.59 5.71 -17.88
C ASP A 43 -9.60 6.03 -16.74
N ALA A 44 -10.87 6.25 -17.06
CA ALA A 44 -11.89 6.36 -16.03
C ALA A 44 -12.14 4.99 -15.39
N ASN A 45 -12.51 4.99 -14.12
CA ASN A 45 -12.80 3.75 -13.41
C ASN A 45 -13.90 3.95 -12.36
N ASN A 46 -14.43 2.82 -11.88
CA ASN A 46 -15.52 2.78 -10.93
C ASN A 46 -15.10 2.86 -9.46
N ARG A 47 -13.85 3.26 -9.11
CA ARG A 47 -13.32 3.20 -7.73
C ARG A 47 -14.21 3.86 -6.67
N PHE A 48 -14.88 4.96 -6.99
CA PHE A 48 -15.77 5.64 -6.05
C PHE A 48 -17.09 4.87 -5.83
N ALA A 49 -17.67 4.30 -6.88
CA ALA A 49 -18.85 3.45 -6.77
C ALA A 49 -18.52 2.15 -6.01
N LEU A 50 -17.35 1.59 -6.26
CA LEU A 50 -16.85 0.41 -5.54
C LEU A 50 -16.60 0.72 -4.05
N ALA A 51 -16.05 1.89 -3.73
CA ALA A 51 -15.87 2.33 -2.35
C ALA A 51 -17.21 2.56 -1.63
N GLU A 52 -18.20 3.13 -2.31
CA GLU A 52 -19.57 3.25 -1.78
C GLU A 52 -20.17 1.87 -1.48
N GLU A 53 -19.96 0.91 -2.38
CA GLU A 53 -20.43 -0.46 -2.16
C GLU A 53 -19.73 -1.11 -0.96
N PHE A 54 -18.42 -0.94 -0.82
CA PHE A 54 -17.70 -1.43 0.35
C PHE A 54 -18.18 -0.75 1.63
N ASN A 55 -18.41 0.56 1.66
CA ASN A 55 -18.98 1.24 2.81
C ASN A 55 -20.29 0.59 3.25
N ARG A 56 -21.18 0.30 2.31
CA ARG A 56 -22.48 -0.34 2.56
C ARG A 56 -22.34 -1.77 3.07
N GLN A 57 -21.33 -2.50 2.60
CA GLN A 57 -21.05 -3.87 3.05
C GLN A 57 -20.42 -3.90 4.45
N LEU A 58 -19.48 -2.99 4.71
CA LEU A 58 -18.75 -2.93 5.98
C LEU A 58 -19.61 -2.37 7.12
N LEU A 59 -20.42 -1.38 6.83
CA LEU A 59 -21.25 -0.66 7.81
C LEU A 59 -22.66 -0.37 7.23
N PRO A 60 -23.56 -1.37 7.19
CA PRO A 60 -24.84 -1.26 6.49
C PRO A 60 -25.77 -0.13 6.96
N ASN A 61 -25.56 0.41 8.16
CA ASN A 61 -26.43 1.42 8.77
C ASN A 61 -25.67 2.63 9.32
N ALA A 62 -24.44 2.86 8.84
CA ALA A 62 -23.61 3.97 9.29
C ALA A 62 -22.78 4.53 8.14
N GLU A 63 -22.24 5.73 8.33
CA GLU A 63 -21.23 6.27 7.43
C GLU A 63 -20.02 5.34 7.42
N GLY A 64 -19.60 4.91 6.23
CA GLY A 64 -18.50 3.97 6.06
C GLY A 64 -17.13 4.64 6.19
N PRO A 65 -16.06 3.83 6.28
CA PRO A 65 -14.71 4.34 6.45
C PRO A 65 -14.17 5.05 5.19
N PHE A 66 -14.61 4.67 4.00
CA PHE A 66 -14.20 5.35 2.78
C PHE A 66 -14.87 6.72 2.66
N TRP A 67 -14.09 7.72 2.26
CA TRP A 67 -14.56 9.08 2.11
C TRP A 67 -13.75 9.87 1.07
N ALA A 68 -14.18 11.07 0.76
CA ALA A 68 -13.68 11.99 -0.25
C ALA A 68 -13.96 11.50 -1.68
N HIS A 69 -14.77 12.27 -2.38
CA HIS A 69 -15.03 12.09 -3.81
C HIS A 69 -15.04 13.46 -4.51
N PRO A 70 -14.77 13.53 -5.82
CA PRO A 70 -14.81 14.78 -6.56
C PRO A 70 -16.18 15.47 -6.48
N PRO A 71 -16.23 16.80 -6.50
CA PRO A 71 -17.48 17.56 -6.57
C PRO A 71 -18.23 17.18 -7.88
N GLY A 72 -19.57 17.30 -7.84
CA GLY A 72 -20.42 16.96 -8.98
C GLY A 72 -20.82 15.50 -9.10
N ARG A 73 -20.18 14.58 -8.36
CA ARG A 73 -20.67 13.20 -8.18
C ARG A 73 -21.51 13.11 -6.92
N ARG A 74 -22.59 12.31 -6.99
CA ARG A 74 -23.47 12.09 -5.83
C ARG A 74 -23.42 10.61 -5.46
N PHE A 75 -23.13 10.35 -4.20
CA PHE A 75 -23.11 9.03 -3.58
C PHE A 75 -23.99 9.09 -2.32
N THR A 76 -24.64 8.00 -1.97
CA THR A 76 -25.44 7.88 -0.76
C THR A 76 -24.58 7.51 0.43
N ASP A 77 -23.69 6.52 0.24
CA ASP A 77 -22.90 5.89 1.31
C ASP A 77 -21.40 6.21 1.18
N LEU A 78 -21.02 7.19 0.36
CA LEU A 78 -19.66 7.70 0.27
C LEU A 78 -19.65 9.21 0.52
N GLN A 79 -19.16 9.63 1.68
CA GLN A 79 -19.19 11.01 2.10
C GLN A 79 -18.06 11.85 1.45
N PRO A 80 -18.30 13.13 1.13
CA PRO A 80 -17.26 14.02 0.59
C PRO A 80 -16.19 14.39 1.62
N THR A 81 -16.50 14.25 2.91
CA THR A 81 -15.62 14.61 4.03
C THR A 81 -15.43 13.42 4.95
N ARG A 82 -14.33 13.46 5.74
CA ARG A 82 -14.06 12.45 6.74
C ARG A 82 -15.22 12.32 7.72
N PRO A 83 -15.71 11.10 7.99
CA PRO A 83 -16.78 10.87 8.97
C PRO A 83 -16.43 11.42 10.36
N LYS A 84 -17.44 12.01 11.02
CA LYS A 84 -17.31 12.55 12.38
C LYS A 84 -18.59 12.24 13.17
N PRO A 85 -18.53 11.38 14.22
CA PRO A 85 -17.34 10.65 14.71
C PRO A 85 -16.83 9.63 13.68
N TRP A 86 -15.59 9.15 13.87
CA TRP A 86 -15.06 8.03 13.07
C TRP A 86 -15.88 6.77 13.35
N PRO A 87 -16.16 5.92 12.35
CA PRO A 87 -16.96 4.72 12.53
C PRO A 87 -16.41 3.78 13.62
N ALA A 88 -17.28 3.39 14.53
CA ALA A 88 -16.89 2.46 15.60
C ALA A 88 -16.56 1.07 15.05
N GLY A 89 -15.55 0.43 15.62
CA GLY A 89 -15.14 -0.92 15.26
C GLY A 89 -14.20 -1.03 14.06
N ILE A 90 -13.93 0.07 13.35
CA ILE A 90 -12.96 0.11 12.25
C ILE A 90 -11.83 1.08 12.61
N ALA A 91 -10.59 0.62 12.62
CA ALA A 91 -9.45 1.50 12.84
C ALA A 91 -9.24 2.44 11.65
N GLU A 92 -8.84 3.69 11.92
CA GLU A 92 -8.55 4.66 10.87
C GLU A 92 -7.21 4.38 10.19
N HIS A 93 -6.24 3.91 10.95
CA HIS A 93 -4.88 3.66 10.51
C HIS A 93 -4.49 2.20 10.71
N ARG A 94 -3.64 1.68 9.82
CA ARG A 94 -2.91 0.44 10.03
C ARG A 94 -1.81 0.65 11.07
N ILE A 95 -1.26 -0.42 11.63
CA ILE A 95 -0.13 -0.33 12.58
C ILE A 95 1.05 0.42 11.96
N ALA A 96 1.41 0.14 10.71
CA ALA A 96 2.47 0.86 9.99
C ALA A 96 2.17 2.36 9.86
N ASP A 97 0.92 2.72 9.52
CA ASP A 97 0.52 4.12 9.34
C ASP A 97 0.58 4.88 10.68
N ASP A 98 0.13 4.28 11.78
CA ASP A 98 0.19 4.91 13.11
C ASP A 98 1.63 5.17 13.56
N ARG A 99 2.54 4.26 13.29
CA ARG A 99 3.97 4.44 13.61
C ARG A 99 4.62 5.58 12.81
N LEU A 100 4.18 5.80 11.59
CA LEU A 100 4.75 6.80 10.68
C LEU A 100 3.94 8.09 10.60
N ARG A 101 2.92 8.27 11.45
CA ARG A 101 2.06 9.48 11.44
C ARG A 101 2.84 10.78 11.59
N TYR A 102 3.91 10.78 12.38
CA TYR A 102 4.78 11.94 12.56
C TYR A 102 5.46 12.40 11.26
N LEU A 103 5.57 11.52 10.25
CA LEU A 103 6.09 11.83 8.92
C LEU A 103 4.99 12.23 7.92
N GLY A 104 3.72 12.26 8.34
CA GLY A 104 2.59 12.71 7.51
C GLY A 104 1.96 11.64 6.62
N ILE A 105 2.17 10.35 6.92
CA ILE A 105 1.48 9.26 6.21
C ILE A 105 -0.04 9.40 6.35
N GLN A 106 -0.77 8.98 5.34
CA GLN A 106 -2.22 9.17 5.25
C GLN A 106 -2.97 7.85 5.45
N ALA A 107 -4.18 7.95 6.02
CA ALA A 107 -5.08 6.81 6.16
C ALA A 107 -5.52 6.27 4.79
N VAL A 108 -5.64 4.95 4.70
CA VAL A 108 -6.00 4.21 3.46
C VAL A 108 -7.42 4.51 2.96
N TRP A 109 -8.27 5.13 3.75
CA TRP A 109 -9.69 5.34 3.49
C TRP A 109 -10.01 6.57 2.64
N LYS A 110 -9.07 7.51 2.52
CA LYS A 110 -9.26 8.75 1.76
C LYS A 110 -9.05 8.52 0.27
N LEU A 111 -10.06 8.82 -0.56
CA LEU A 111 -10.05 8.46 -1.99
C LEU A 111 -9.68 9.62 -2.93
N ALA A 112 -9.82 10.85 -2.53
CA ALA A 112 -9.61 12.00 -3.41
C ALA A 112 -8.86 13.13 -2.70
N TYR A 113 -8.41 14.12 -3.50
CA TYR A 113 -7.64 15.29 -3.11
C TYR A 113 -6.18 15.00 -2.72
N PRO A 114 -5.33 16.04 -2.61
CA PRO A 114 -3.93 15.85 -2.24
C PRO A 114 -3.75 15.01 -0.99
N ALA A 115 -2.72 14.20 -0.98
CA ALA A 115 -2.40 13.26 0.09
C ALA A 115 -3.51 12.23 0.34
N SER A 116 -4.10 11.66 -0.73
CA SER A 116 -5.00 10.52 -0.65
C SER A 116 -4.33 9.29 -1.24
N VAL A 117 -4.31 8.20 -0.49
CA VAL A 117 -3.74 6.91 -0.93
C VAL A 117 -4.81 5.86 -1.22
N GLY A 118 -6.05 6.05 -0.74
CA GLY A 118 -7.13 5.08 -0.91
C GLY A 118 -7.45 4.76 -2.36
N SER A 119 -7.45 5.75 -3.27
CA SER A 119 -7.61 5.50 -4.71
C SER A 119 -6.46 4.69 -5.30
N GLN A 120 -5.23 4.91 -4.83
CA GLN A 120 -4.05 4.16 -5.26
C GLN A 120 -4.11 2.70 -4.82
N VAL A 121 -4.69 2.42 -3.64
CA VAL A 121 -4.95 1.02 -3.22
C VAL A 121 -5.86 0.32 -4.22
N PHE A 122 -6.98 0.93 -4.63
CA PHE A 122 -7.90 0.31 -5.60
C PHE A 122 -7.21 0.01 -6.93
N THR A 123 -6.62 1.02 -7.55
CA THR A 123 -6.00 0.89 -8.88
C THR A 123 -4.70 0.10 -8.84
N GLY A 124 -3.87 0.32 -7.83
CA GLY A 124 -2.60 -0.35 -7.66
C GLY A 124 -2.75 -1.84 -7.35
N MET A 125 -3.63 -2.20 -6.41
CA MET A 125 -3.88 -3.61 -6.10
C MET A 125 -4.56 -4.34 -7.28
N ALA A 126 -5.42 -3.68 -8.04
CA ALA A 126 -5.94 -4.25 -9.28
C ALA A 126 -4.82 -4.52 -10.30
N SER A 127 -3.85 -3.61 -10.41
CA SER A 127 -2.68 -3.76 -11.28
C SER A 127 -1.76 -4.90 -10.80
N ILE A 128 -1.50 -5.01 -9.48
CA ILE A 128 -0.78 -6.17 -8.92
C ILE A 128 -1.56 -7.46 -9.22
N GLY A 129 -2.88 -7.47 -9.11
CA GLY A 129 -3.70 -8.64 -9.43
C GLY A 129 -3.60 -9.05 -10.91
N ARG A 130 -3.45 -8.09 -11.83
CA ARG A 130 -3.16 -8.36 -13.25
C ARG A 130 -1.75 -8.92 -13.43
N LEU A 131 -0.76 -8.29 -12.78
CA LEU A 131 0.63 -8.73 -12.84
C LEU A 131 0.79 -10.17 -12.35
N LEU A 132 0.19 -10.52 -11.22
CA LEU A 132 0.24 -11.87 -10.65
C LEU A 132 -0.45 -12.94 -11.52
N ALA A 133 -1.29 -12.55 -12.46
CA ALA A 133 -1.90 -13.45 -13.42
C ALA A 133 -1.00 -13.78 -14.62
N GLU A 134 0.04 -12.98 -14.85
CA GLU A 134 1.02 -13.24 -15.90
C GLU A 134 1.89 -14.46 -15.53
N ALA A 135 2.20 -15.28 -16.52
CA ALA A 135 2.98 -16.51 -16.32
C ALA A 135 4.35 -16.27 -15.64
N SER A 136 5.00 -15.15 -15.96
CA SER A 136 6.28 -14.74 -15.39
C SER A 136 6.21 -14.33 -13.92
N PHE A 137 5.03 -13.98 -13.41
CA PHE A 137 4.81 -13.52 -12.03
C PHE A 137 4.00 -14.51 -11.18
N ARG A 138 3.60 -15.65 -11.72
CA ARG A 138 2.75 -16.61 -10.99
C ARG A 138 3.35 -17.09 -9.66
N ASN A 139 4.68 -17.09 -9.55
CA ASN A 139 5.42 -17.48 -8.35
C ASN A 139 5.92 -16.26 -7.54
N ALA A 140 5.54 -15.05 -7.92
CA ALA A 140 5.86 -13.85 -7.13
C ALA A 140 5.10 -13.92 -5.79
N ARG A 141 5.76 -13.46 -4.72
CA ARG A 141 5.21 -13.45 -3.37
C ARG A 141 5.02 -12.01 -2.89
N ILE A 142 3.98 -11.77 -2.12
CA ILE A 142 3.70 -10.44 -1.53
C ILE A 142 4.21 -10.43 -0.09
N TRP A 143 5.18 -9.57 0.18
CA TRP A 143 5.73 -9.34 1.51
C TRP A 143 4.84 -8.39 2.32
N PRO A 144 4.65 -8.57 3.64
CA PRO A 144 5.05 -9.75 4.43
C PRO A 144 4.00 -10.87 4.46
N PHE A 145 2.89 -10.75 3.73
CA PHE A 145 1.74 -11.66 3.77
C PHE A 145 2.09 -13.11 3.46
N GLU A 146 2.96 -13.33 2.47
CA GLU A 146 3.29 -14.66 1.95
C GLU A 146 4.72 -15.09 2.26
N THR A 147 5.52 -14.19 2.79
CA THR A 147 6.93 -14.43 3.14
C THR A 147 7.17 -14.42 4.64
N GLY A 148 6.23 -13.84 5.40
CA GLY A 148 6.52 -13.35 6.72
C GLY A 148 7.56 -12.22 6.65
N PHE A 149 8.16 -11.88 7.77
CA PHE A 149 9.33 -11.00 7.85
C PHE A 149 10.64 -11.77 7.65
N ALA A 150 10.59 -12.90 6.93
CA ALA A 150 11.78 -13.69 6.68
C ALA A 150 12.74 -12.98 5.72
N ALA A 151 14.02 -13.08 6.02
CA ALA A 151 15.11 -12.52 5.23
C ALA A 151 15.37 -13.26 3.92
N ASP A 152 14.77 -14.45 3.72
CA ASP A 152 14.96 -15.27 2.52
C ASP A 152 14.05 -14.79 1.40
N LEU A 153 14.51 -13.79 0.68
CA LEU A 153 13.87 -13.29 -0.53
C LEU A 153 14.35 -14.11 -1.74
N THR A 154 13.69 -15.21 -2.03
CA THR A 154 13.93 -15.97 -3.26
C THR A 154 12.91 -15.59 -4.34
N GLY A 155 13.35 -15.54 -5.61
CA GLY A 155 12.49 -15.23 -6.74
C GLY A 155 12.04 -13.75 -6.77
N ILE A 156 10.79 -13.51 -7.12
CA ILE A 156 10.20 -12.15 -7.18
C ILE A 156 9.38 -11.92 -5.93
N VAL A 157 9.69 -10.85 -5.21
CA VAL A 157 8.94 -10.38 -4.04
C VAL A 157 8.38 -8.98 -4.33
N ILE A 158 7.10 -8.81 -4.09
CA ILE A 158 6.37 -7.55 -4.25
C ILE A 158 6.15 -6.98 -2.86
N ALA A 159 6.52 -5.72 -2.62
CA ALA A 159 6.42 -5.09 -1.32
C ALA A 159 5.90 -3.64 -1.41
N GLU A 160 5.25 -3.22 -0.34
CA GLU A 160 4.90 -1.82 -0.14
C GLU A 160 6.14 -1.02 0.23
N ILE A 161 6.37 0.08 -0.47
CA ILE A 161 7.38 1.09 -0.14
C ILE A 161 6.70 2.42 0.11
N TRP A 162 7.35 3.27 0.90
CA TRP A 162 6.95 4.66 1.05
C TRP A 162 8.19 5.54 0.80
N PRO A 163 8.33 6.12 -0.39
CA PRO A 163 9.55 6.82 -0.79
C PRO A 163 9.98 7.95 0.14
N ASN A 164 9.03 8.62 0.81
CA ASN A 164 9.36 9.65 1.78
C ASN A 164 10.20 9.15 2.96
N LEU A 165 10.12 7.86 3.29
CA LEU A 165 10.90 7.26 4.36
C LEU A 165 12.42 7.37 4.10
N PHE A 166 12.82 7.24 2.84
CA PHE A 166 14.22 7.27 2.42
C PHE A 166 14.63 8.64 1.87
N PHE A 167 13.68 9.42 1.37
CA PHE A 167 13.95 10.66 0.64
C PHE A 167 14.66 11.72 1.48
N ALA A 168 14.39 11.80 2.76
CA ALA A 168 15.01 12.78 3.66
C ALA A 168 16.55 12.65 3.68
N ASP A 169 17.07 11.43 3.68
CA ASP A 169 18.49 11.13 3.79
C ASP A 169 19.19 11.10 2.42
N TRP A 170 18.49 10.68 1.37
CA TRP A 170 19.08 10.42 0.06
C TRP A 170 18.77 11.47 -1.01
N ARG A 171 17.93 12.47 -0.74
CA ARG A 171 17.53 13.50 -1.73
C ARG A 171 18.68 14.35 -2.28
N TYR A 172 19.79 14.43 -1.55
CA TYR A 172 20.97 15.18 -1.95
C TYR A 172 22.02 14.32 -2.64
N ASP A 173 21.83 13.02 -2.78
CA ASP A 173 22.69 12.19 -3.60
C ASP A 173 22.58 12.66 -5.05
N PRO A 174 23.70 12.95 -5.77
CA PRO A 174 23.67 13.45 -7.12
C PRO A 174 22.86 12.56 -8.07
N ARG A 175 22.89 11.24 -7.87
CA ARG A 175 22.16 10.27 -8.69
C ARG A 175 20.64 10.34 -8.48
N ALA A 176 20.16 10.77 -7.33
CA ALA A 176 18.75 11.04 -7.10
C ALA A 176 18.39 12.47 -7.53
N ALA A 177 19.26 13.45 -7.24
CA ALA A 177 19.02 14.86 -7.50
C ALA A 177 19.00 15.21 -9.01
N GLU A 178 19.59 14.38 -9.88
CA GLU A 178 19.61 14.60 -11.33
C GLU A 178 18.22 14.55 -12.00
N TYR A 179 17.24 13.89 -11.37
CA TYR A 179 15.90 13.80 -11.92
C TYR A 179 15.14 15.12 -11.72
N GLY A 180 14.54 15.63 -12.78
CA GLY A 180 13.80 16.91 -12.79
C GLY A 180 12.42 16.83 -12.11
N ILE A 181 11.94 15.62 -11.78
CA ILE A 181 10.61 15.37 -11.20
C ILE A 181 10.78 14.79 -9.80
N ARG A 182 10.09 15.38 -8.81
CA ARG A 182 10.19 14.98 -7.41
C ARG A 182 9.91 13.48 -7.18
N ASP A 183 8.88 12.95 -7.82
CA ASP A 183 8.51 11.54 -7.66
C ASP A 183 9.62 10.62 -8.18
N ALA A 184 10.28 10.99 -9.30
CA ALA A 184 11.43 10.25 -9.79
C ALA A 184 12.64 10.35 -8.84
N GLN A 185 12.87 11.51 -8.23
CA GLN A 185 13.89 11.66 -7.19
C GLN A 185 13.61 10.78 -5.98
N GLN A 186 12.35 10.69 -5.55
CA GLN A 186 11.95 9.84 -4.44
C GLN A 186 12.16 8.35 -4.75
N VAL A 187 11.81 7.91 -5.95
CA VAL A 187 12.07 6.52 -6.40
C VAL A 187 13.58 6.25 -6.44
N ALA A 188 14.36 7.15 -7.02
CA ALA A 188 15.82 7.01 -7.08
C ALA A 188 16.45 6.96 -5.67
N ALA A 189 16.02 7.83 -4.76
CA ALA A 189 16.48 7.83 -3.36
C ALA A 189 16.16 6.50 -2.67
N THR A 190 14.97 5.97 -2.87
CA THR A 190 14.56 4.66 -2.33
C THR A 190 15.44 3.52 -2.87
N LEU A 191 15.66 3.50 -4.20
CA LEU A 191 16.51 2.49 -4.84
C LEU A 191 17.95 2.56 -4.34
N LEU A 192 18.50 3.76 -4.17
CA LEU A 192 19.85 3.96 -3.64
C LEU A 192 19.98 3.51 -2.18
N ALA A 193 18.99 3.79 -1.35
CA ALA A 193 18.96 3.37 0.04
C ALA A 193 18.92 1.84 0.16
N LEU A 194 18.03 1.19 -0.59
CA LEU A 194 17.89 -0.27 -0.58
C LEU A 194 19.13 -0.96 -1.20
N HIS A 195 19.69 -0.40 -2.28
CA HIS A 195 20.92 -0.89 -2.87
C HIS A 195 22.13 -0.76 -1.92
N ASP A 196 22.25 0.36 -1.21
CA ASP A 196 23.27 0.53 -0.19
C ASP A 196 23.12 -0.49 0.95
N ALA A 197 21.90 -0.73 1.40
CA ALA A 197 21.61 -1.75 2.41
C ALA A 197 21.98 -3.16 1.91
N ASP A 198 21.63 -3.49 0.66
CA ASP A 198 21.96 -4.79 0.05
C ASP A 198 23.47 -4.98 -0.10
N SER A 199 24.16 -3.97 -0.63
CA SER A 199 25.64 -4.00 -0.82
C SER A 199 26.42 -4.15 0.50
N LYS A 200 25.82 -3.77 1.62
CA LYS A 200 26.34 -3.93 2.97
C LYS A 200 25.81 -5.15 3.73
N GLU A 201 25.11 -6.05 3.03
CA GLU A 201 24.46 -7.23 3.60
C GLU A 201 23.42 -6.91 4.70
N ARG A 202 22.79 -5.70 4.64
CA ARG A 202 21.81 -5.21 5.61
C ARG A 202 20.40 -5.09 5.07
N ILE A 203 20.11 -5.59 3.87
CA ILE A 203 18.77 -5.54 3.28
C ILE A 203 17.73 -6.25 4.18
N THR A 204 18.18 -7.24 4.95
CA THR A 204 17.35 -7.95 5.91
C THR A 204 16.85 -7.05 7.03
N GLU A 205 17.58 -5.99 7.40
CA GLU A 205 17.15 -5.02 8.41
C GLU A 205 15.91 -4.26 7.92
N ALA A 206 15.91 -3.83 6.64
CA ALA A 206 14.77 -3.15 6.04
C ALA A 206 13.53 -4.03 5.87
N LEU A 207 13.72 -5.35 5.88
CA LEU A 207 12.66 -6.36 5.74
C LEU A 207 12.27 -7.01 7.06
N SER A 208 12.91 -6.63 8.16
CA SER A 208 12.62 -7.12 9.50
C SER A 208 11.58 -6.24 10.19
N PRO A 209 10.74 -6.81 11.06
CA PRO A 209 9.84 -6.02 11.87
C PRO A 209 10.62 -5.28 12.96
N PRO A 210 10.15 -4.10 13.39
CA PRO A 210 10.64 -3.48 14.61
C PRO A 210 10.55 -4.40 15.82
N ALA A 211 11.57 -4.36 16.67
CA ALA A 211 11.68 -5.26 17.83
C ALA A 211 10.61 -5.05 18.92
N ASP A 212 9.92 -3.93 18.88
CA ASP A 212 8.88 -3.54 19.84
C ASP A 212 7.47 -3.96 19.42
N LEU A 213 7.30 -4.59 18.25
CA LEU A 213 6.01 -5.16 17.83
C LEU A 213 5.68 -6.43 18.64
N THR A 214 4.45 -6.48 19.13
CA THR A 214 3.93 -7.65 19.82
C THR A 214 3.62 -8.78 18.82
N PRO A 215 3.58 -10.06 19.27
CA PRO A 215 3.16 -11.18 18.43
C PRO A 215 1.77 -10.96 17.80
N VAL A 216 0.84 -10.35 18.53
CA VAL A 216 -0.52 -10.06 18.03
C VAL A 216 -0.49 -9.02 16.90
N GLU A 217 0.36 -8.01 17.01
CA GLU A 217 0.53 -7.01 15.94
C GLU A 217 1.18 -7.63 14.71
N LEU A 218 2.20 -8.48 14.89
CA LEU A 218 2.84 -9.22 13.79
C LEU A 218 1.81 -10.09 13.04
N ASP A 219 0.96 -10.81 13.77
CA ASP A 219 -0.09 -11.62 13.16
C ASP A 219 -1.09 -10.76 12.35
N ARG A 220 -1.51 -9.60 12.88
CA ARG A 220 -2.41 -8.66 12.16
C ARG A 220 -1.77 -8.11 10.89
N ILE A 221 -0.49 -7.74 10.97
CA ILE A 221 0.28 -7.24 9.85
C ILE A 221 0.35 -8.29 8.75
N MET A 222 0.76 -9.51 9.08
CA MET A 222 0.92 -10.61 8.11
C MET A 222 -0.42 -11.10 7.56
N ALA A 223 -1.49 -11.03 8.35
CA ALA A 223 -2.80 -11.52 7.91
C ALA A 223 -3.55 -10.50 7.04
N GLN A 224 -3.45 -9.19 7.31
CA GLN A 224 -4.35 -8.23 6.69
C GLN A 224 -3.74 -6.85 6.39
N GLU A 225 -2.93 -6.27 7.29
CA GLU A 225 -2.56 -4.86 7.18
C GLU A 225 -1.40 -4.61 6.20
N GLY A 226 -0.46 -5.56 6.12
CA GLY A 226 0.81 -5.34 5.43
C GLY A 226 1.78 -4.46 6.22
N TRP A 227 2.95 -4.25 5.65
CA TRP A 227 4.01 -3.44 6.23
C TRP A 227 4.77 -2.67 5.16
N ILE A 228 5.45 -1.61 5.55
CA ILE A 228 6.25 -0.76 4.67
C ILE A 228 7.73 -1.15 4.83
N VAL A 229 8.43 -1.40 3.74
CA VAL A 229 9.87 -1.73 3.76
C VAL A 229 10.65 -0.61 4.44
N GLY A 230 11.40 -0.94 5.48
CA GLY A 230 12.22 -0.01 6.25
C GLY A 230 11.49 0.78 7.35
N ALA A 231 10.22 0.47 7.64
CA ALA A 231 9.42 1.14 8.67
C ALA A 231 9.62 0.55 10.07
#